data_2322f585d45bd58cb805f17d8f9a6be8
#
_entry.id   2322f585d45bd58cb805f17d8f9a6be8
#
_cell.length_a   1.000
_cell.length_b   1.000
_cell.length_c   1.000
_cell.angle_alpha   90.00
_cell.angle_beta   90.00
_cell.angle_gamma   90.00
#
_symmetry.space_group_name_H-M   'P 1'
#
loop_
_entity.id
_entity.type
_entity.pdbx_description
1 polymer ?
#
loop_
_entity_poly.entity_id
_entity_poly.type
_entity_poly.pdbx_seq_one_letter_code
_entity_poly.pdbx_strand_id
1 'polypeptide(L)'
;VFDNVAFPLREHTDLGASMIRDIVLMKLHAVGLRGAAGLRISEVSGGMSRRIALARAIALDPELIMYDEPFAGLDLISMGVAANLIRKLNDATGATSLVVSHDVPECMAISDHVILLATGGRIVAQGAPAELMASDDPETRQFVRGEPDGPVKFHYPAPSLAEDFGVGA
;
A
#
# COMPACT_ATOMS: atom_id res chain seq x y z
N VAL A 1 -2.21 22.36 -3.88
CA VAL A 1 -2.67 21.03 -4.34
C VAL A 1 -2.49 20.88 -5.84
N PHE A 2 -3.05 21.81 -6.61
CA PHE A 2 -2.94 21.79 -8.08
C PHE A 2 -1.49 21.64 -8.55
N ASP A 3 -0.59 22.51 -8.11
CA ASP A 3 0.81 22.49 -8.55
C ASP A 3 1.55 21.22 -8.18
N ASN A 4 1.17 20.55 -7.09
CA ASN A 4 1.74 19.28 -6.69
C ASN A 4 1.46 18.17 -7.72
N VAL A 5 0.23 18.12 -8.24
CA VAL A 5 -0.18 17.15 -9.27
C VAL A 5 0.30 17.57 -10.66
N ALA A 6 0.36 18.89 -10.94
CA ALA A 6 0.84 19.42 -12.21
C ALA A 6 2.36 19.26 -12.42
N PHE A 7 3.12 19.12 -11.32
CA PHE A 7 4.57 19.12 -11.35
C PHE A 7 5.15 18.08 -12.33
N PRO A 8 4.83 16.78 -12.26
CA PRO A 8 5.38 15.80 -13.20
C PRO A 8 5.00 16.10 -14.66
N LEU A 9 3.80 16.63 -14.90
CA LEU A 9 3.38 17.01 -16.25
C LEU A 9 4.22 18.15 -16.84
N ARG A 10 4.54 19.16 -16.01
CA ARG A 10 5.37 20.30 -16.42
C ARG A 10 6.83 19.91 -16.66
N GLU A 11 7.37 18.97 -15.87
CA GLU A 11 8.76 18.55 -15.95
C GLU A 11 9.04 17.55 -17.08
N HIS A 12 8.04 16.73 -17.44
CA HIS A 12 8.25 15.58 -18.32
C HIS A 12 7.44 15.63 -19.61
N THR A 13 6.68 16.72 -19.87
CA THR A 13 5.89 16.85 -21.10
C THR A 13 5.94 18.29 -21.64
N ASP A 14 5.71 18.44 -22.93
CA ASP A 14 5.55 19.75 -23.61
C ASP A 14 4.09 20.20 -23.70
N LEU A 15 3.21 19.73 -22.79
CA LEU A 15 1.80 20.05 -22.80
C LEU A 15 1.53 21.51 -22.45
N GLY A 16 0.61 22.13 -23.18
CA GLY A 16 0.18 23.50 -22.91
C GLY A 16 -0.58 23.60 -21.58
N ALA A 17 -0.56 24.78 -20.96
CA ALA A 17 -1.13 25.05 -19.64
C ALA A 17 -2.62 24.63 -19.50
N SER A 18 -3.43 24.79 -20.57
CA SER A 18 -4.82 24.39 -20.59
C SER A 18 -4.97 22.87 -20.45
N MET A 19 -4.17 22.10 -21.19
CA MET A 19 -4.21 20.65 -21.15
C MET A 19 -3.71 20.10 -19.80
N ILE A 20 -2.63 20.67 -19.25
CA ILE A 20 -2.15 20.34 -17.90
C ILE A 20 -3.26 20.58 -16.87
N ARG A 21 -3.96 21.73 -16.96
CA ARG A 21 -5.09 22.03 -16.06
C ARG A 21 -6.17 20.95 -16.12
N ASP A 22 -6.56 20.56 -17.29
CA ASP A 22 -7.65 19.58 -17.48
C ASP A 22 -7.23 18.20 -16.97
N ILE A 23 -6.01 17.75 -17.25
CA ILE A 23 -5.44 16.49 -16.74
C ILE A 23 -5.42 16.53 -15.20
N VAL A 24 -4.88 17.59 -14.59
CA VAL A 24 -4.81 17.73 -13.13
C VAL A 24 -6.19 17.63 -12.49
N LEU A 25 -7.18 18.33 -13.05
CA LEU A 25 -8.55 18.27 -12.52
C LEU A 25 -9.17 16.88 -12.64
N MET A 26 -8.88 16.15 -13.75
CA MET A 26 -9.30 14.75 -13.91
C MET A 26 -8.65 13.84 -12.88
N LYS A 27 -7.33 13.94 -12.67
CA LYS A 27 -6.62 13.12 -11.68
C LYS A 27 -7.05 13.42 -10.24
N LEU A 28 -7.28 14.70 -9.91
CA LEU A 28 -7.87 15.09 -8.62
C LEU A 28 -9.31 14.60 -8.47
N HIS A 29 -10.09 14.55 -9.54
CA HIS A 29 -11.43 13.97 -9.52
C HIS A 29 -11.39 12.46 -9.21
N ALA A 30 -10.48 11.72 -9.83
CA ALA A 30 -10.30 10.29 -9.63
C ALA A 30 -10.03 9.92 -8.16
N VAL A 31 -9.35 10.81 -7.42
CA VAL A 31 -9.07 10.63 -5.98
C VAL A 31 -10.07 11.40 -5.07
N GLY A 32 -11.15 11.96 -5.65
CA GLY A 32 -12.20 12.67 -4.90
C GLY A 32 -11.78 14.03 -4.35
N LEU A 33 -10.77 14.68 -4.93
CA LEU A 33 -10.22 15.96 -4.42
C LEU A 33 -10.27 17.12 -5.42
N ARG A 34 -11.09 17.02 -6.49
CA ARG A 34 -11.19 18.11 -7.47
C ARG A 34 -11.53 19.47 -6.85
N GLY A 35 -12.41 19.50 -5.84
CA GLY A 35 -12.78 20.74 -5.13
C GLY A 35 -11.66 21.31 -4.28
N ALA A 36 -10.61 20.57 -3.99
CA ALA A 36 -9.46 21.00 -3.20
C ALA A 36 -8.30 21.54 -4.06
N ALA A 37 -8.46 21.63 -5.38
CA ALA A 37 -7.39 22.04 -6.30
C ALA A 37 -6.71 23.35 -5.91
N GLY A 38 -7.46 24.33 -5.40
CA GLY A 38 -6.94 25.64 -4.99
C GLY A 38 -6.29 25.69 -3.61
N LEU A 39 -6.39 24.64 -2.80
CA LEU A 39 -5.84 24.62 -1.44
C LEU A 39 -4.31 24.52 -1.45
N ARG A 40 -3.69 25.08 -0.39
CA ARG A 40 -2.27 24.84 -0.10
C ARG A 40 -2.10 23.45 0.56
N ILE A 41 -0.91 22.86 0.43
CA ILE A 41 -0.62 21.57 1.08
C ILE A 41 -0.71 21.65 2.62
N SER A 42 -0.45 22.82 3.20
CA SER A 42 -0.60 23.06 4.64
C SER A 42 -2.06 23.10 5.13
N GLU A 43 -3.04 23.18 4.23
CA GLU A 43 -4.46 23.27 4.53
C GLU A 43 -5.19 21.92 4.39
N VAL A 44 -4.48 20.85 3.98
CA VAL A 44 -5.08 19.54 3.75
C VAL A 44 -4.82 18.58 4.92
N SER A 45 -5.75 17.65 5.16
CA SER A 45 -5.56 16.58 6.14
C SER A 45 -4.55 15.53 5.64
N GLY A 46 -4.05 14.69 6.56
CA GLY A 46 -3.13 13.58 6.21
C GLY A 46 -3.72 12.63 5.17
N GLY A 47 -5.00 12.28 5.28
CA GLY A 47 -5.69 11.45 4.28
C GLY A 47 -5.84 12.15 2.92
N MET A 48 -6.08 13.47 2.90
CA MET A 48 -6.08 14.25 1.66
C MET A 48 -4.68 14.30 1.04
N SER A 49 -3.63 14.51 1.84
CA SER A 49 -2.25 14.55 1.36
C SER A 49 -1.86 13.26 0.65
N ARG A 50 -2.22 12.09 1.20
CA ARG A 50 -2.00 10.79 0.56
C ARG A 50 -2.73 10.66 -0.78
N ARG A 51 -3.99 11.06 -0.83
CA ARG A 51 -4.77 11.06 -2.08
C ARG A 51 -4.21 12.03 -3.13
N ILE A 52 -3.63 13.16 -2.71
CA ILE A 52 -2.91 14.08 -3.60
C ILE A 52 -1.63 13.42 -4.14
N ALA A 53 -0.86 12.71 -3.29
CA ALA A 53 0.31 11.96 -3.72
C ALA A 53 -0.06 10.89 -4.76
N LEU A 54 -1.21 10.23 -4.56
CA LEU A 54 -1.75 9.26 -5.51
C LEU A 54 -2.11 9.92 -6.86
N ALA A 55 -2.83 11.05 -6.83
CA ALA A 55 -3.16 11.82 -8.04
C ALA A 55 -1.90 12.27 -8.79
N ARG A 56 -0.85 12.66 -8.07
CA ARG A 56 0.46 13.00 -8.64
C ARG A 56 1.14 11.79 -9.27
N ALA A 57 1.11 10.63 -8.62
CA ALA A 57 1.73 9.39 -9.12
C ALA A 57 1.11 8.94 -10.45
N ILE A 58 -0.21 9.10 -10.61
CA ILE A 58 -0.92 8.72 -11.83
C ILE A 58 -1.01 9.85 -12.87
N ALA A 59 -0.36 11.00 -12.65
CA ALA A 59 -0.51 12.17 -13.54
C ALA A 59 -0.02 11.89 -14.97
N LEU A 60 1.02 11.09 -15.12
CA LEU A 60 1.65 10.73 -16.40
C LEU A 60 1.11 9.42 -16.99
N ASP A 61 0.03 8.84 -16.46
CA ASP A 61 -0.51 7.53 -16.86
C ASP A 61 0.60 6.44 -16.95
N PRO A 62 1.32 6.16 -15.85
CA PRO A 62 2.43 5.21 -15.85
C PRO A 62 1.93 3.78 -16.08
N GLU A 63 2.78 2.94 -16.69
CA GLU A 63 2.53 1.50 -16.85
C GLU A 63 2.72 0.70 -15.55
N LEU A 64 3.54 1.21 -14.62
CA LEU A 64 3.82 0.63 -13.31
C LEU A 64 3.68 1.68 -12.21
N ILE A 65 2.94 1.33 -11.16
CA ILE A 65 2.82 2.14 -9.95
C ILE A 65 3.30 1.32 -8.76
N MET A 66 4.20 1.89 -7.96
CA MET A 66 4.71 1.27 -6.74
C MET A 66 4.17 2.03 -5.52
N TYR A 67 3.52 1.30 -4.62
CA TYR A 67 2.99 1.81 -3.36
C TYR A 67 3.80 1.23 -2.21
N ASP A 68 4.42 2.10 -1.44
CA ASP A 68 5.18 1.71 -0.24
C ASP A 68 4.40 2.14 1.00
N GLU A 69 3.93 1.16 1.77
CA GLU A 69 3.13 1.32 2.98
C GLU A 69 1.95 2.30 2.83
N PRO A 70 1.07 2.13 1.83
CA PRO A 70 0.03 3.11 1.54
C PRO A 70 -1.02 3.23 2.65
N PHE A 71 -1.12 2.25 3.55
CA PHE A 71 -2.10 2.19 4.63
C PHE A 71 -1.55 2.66 5.99
N ALA A 72 -0.24 2.81 6.14
CA ALA A 72 0.41 3.11 7.41
C ALA A 72 -0.19 4.33 8.12
N GLY A 73 -0.57 4.15 9.39
CA GLY A 73 -1.13 5.22 10.24
C GLY A 73 -2.51 5.74 9.82
N LEU A 74 -3.26 4.97 9.04
CA LEU A 74 -4.68 5.22 8.78
C LEU A 74 -5.53 4.48 9.82
N ASP A 75 -6.71 5.03 10.10
CA ASP A 75 -7.77 4.29 10.80
C ASP A 75 -8.41 3.25 9.87
N LEU A 76 -9.13 2.28 10.43
CA LEU A 76 -9.72 1.16 9.69
C LEU A 76 -10.61 1.59 8.51
N ILE A 77 -11.40 2.65 8.68
CA ILE A 77 -12.28 3.15 7.62
C ILE A 77 -11.44 3.75 6.50
N SER A 78 -10.44 4.57 6.87
CA SER A 78 -9.54 5.21 5.92
C SER A 78 -8.67 4.22 5.17
N MET A 79 -8.25 3.11 5.80
CA MET A 79 -7.54 1.99 5.15
C MET A 79 -8.39 1.36 4.05
N GLY A 80 -9.62 0.98 4.37
CA GLY A 80 -10.54 0.42 3.39
C GLY A 80 -10.83 1.37 2.22
N VAL A 81 -10.97 2.67 2.49
CA VAL A 81 -11.13 3.69 1.44
C VAL A 81 -9.88 3.77 0.55
N ALA A 82 -8.68 3.74 1.14
CA ALA A 82 -7.42 3.80 0.40
C ALA A 82 -7.22 2.54 -0.46
N ALA A 83 -7.48 1.35 0.09
CA ALA A 83 -7.40 0.08 -0.62
C ALA A 83 -8.34 0.06 -1.83
N ASN A 84 -9.61 0.41 -1.63
CA ASN A 84 -10.59 0.51 -2.71
C ASN A 84 -10.20 1.55 -3.77
N LEU A 85 -9.58 2.65 -3.38
CA LEU A 85 -9.11 3.68 -4.31
C LEU A 85 -7.97 3.15 -5.18
N ILE A 86 -6.97 2.47 -4.58
CA ILE A 86 -5.86 1.82 -5.30
C ILE A 86 -6.43 0.83 -6.32
N ARG A 87 -7.35 -0.05 -5.93
CA ARG A 87 -7.96 -1.02 -6.84
C ARG A 87 -8.69 -0.33 -8.00
N LYS A 88 -9.54 0.65 -7.72
CA LYS A 88 -10.27 1.41 -8.74
C LYS A 88 -9.35 2.15 -9.71
N LEU A 89 -8.26 2.71 -9.23
CA LEU A 89 -7.27 3.37 -10.09
C LEU A 89 -6.56 2.36 -10.98
N ASN A 90 -6.19 1.19 -10.44
CA ASN A 90 -5.60 0.10 -11.21
C ASN A 90 -6.55 -0.34 -12.34
N ASP A 91 -7.83 -0.63 -12.02
CA ASP A 91 -8.84 -1.04 -12.99
C ASP A 91 -9.08 0.04 -14.08
N ALA A 92 -9.05 1.32 -13.70
CA ALA A 92 -9.29 2.43 -14.60
C ALA A 92 -8.10 2.77 -15.52
N THR A 93 -6.87 2.58 -15.04
CA THR A 93 -5.65 2.90 -15.79
C THR A 93 -5.10 1.72 -16.57
N GLY A 94 -5.39 0.49 -16.14
CA GLY A 94 -4.77 -0.73 -16.64
C GLY A 94 -3.28 -0.87 -16.29
N ALA A 95 -2.77 -0.04 -15.37
CA ALA A 95 -1.39 -0.08 -14.93
C ALA A 95 -1.12 -1.32 -14.07
N THR A 96 0.12 -1.80 -14.07
CA THR A 96 0.57 -2.78 -13.09
C THR A 96 0.79 -2.08 -11.75
N SER A 97 0.22 -2.60 -10.67
CA SER A 97 0.38 -2.05 -9.31
C SER A 97 1.17 -3.01 -8.43
N LEU A 98 2.25 -2.52 -7.83
CA LEU A 98 3.01 -3.23 -6.80
C LEU A 98 2.76 -2.55 -5.46
N VAL A 99 2.16 -3.27 -4.51
CA VAL A 99 1.88 -2.76 -3.16
C VAL A 99 2.76 -3.49 -2.16
N VAL A 100 3.54 -2.75 -1.38
CA VAL A 100 4.31 -3.25 -0.25
C VAL A 100 3.64 -2.77 1.02
N SER A 101 3.19 -3.68 1.87
CA SER A 101 2.58 -3.35 3.17
C SER A 101 2.61 -4.54 4.12
N HIS A 102 2.47 -4.25 5.41
CA HIS A 102 2.24 -5.23 6.47
C HIS A 102 0.75 -5.39 6.84
N ASP A 103 -0.12 -4.59 6.20
CA ASP A 103 -1.59 -4.66 6.38
C ASP A 103 -2.16 -5.78 5.49
N VAL A 104 -2.05 -7.03 5.99
CA VAL A 104 -2.38 -8.23 5.22
C VAL A 104 -3.82 -8.25 4.72
N PRO A 105 -4.86 -7.93 5.53
CA PRO A 105 -6.25 -7.97 5.08
C PRO A 105 -6.52 -7.05 3.88
N GLU A 106 -5.99 -5.82 3.92
CA GLU A 106 -6.15 -4.84 2.85
C GLU A 106 -5.44 -5.28 1.58
N CYS A 107 -4.20 -5.80 1.71
CA CYS A 107 -3.46 -6.34 0.57
C CYS A 107 -4.18 -7.52 -0.06
N MET A 108 -4.68 -8.47 0.73
CA MET A 108 -5.44 -9.63 0.24
C MET A 108 -6.72 -9.21 -0.49
N ALA A 109 -7.37 -8.14 -0.03
CA ALA A 109 -8.64 -7.68 -0.61
C ALA A 109 -8.50 -7.04 -1.99
N ILE A 110 -7.33 -6.47 -2.32
CA ILE A 110 -7.14 -5.69 -3.56
C ILE A 110 -6.18 -6.32 -4.56
N SER A 111 -5.42 -7.35 -4.16
CA SER A 111 -4.39 -7.96 -5.00
C SER A 111 -4.93 -9.10 -5.85
N ASP A 112 -4.38 -9.26 -7.05
CA ASP A 112 -4.59 -10.44 -7.90
C ASP A 112 -3.55 -11.53 -7.60
N HIS A 113 -2.37 -11.12 -7.13
CA HIS A 113 -1.27 -12.01 -6.73
C HIS A 113 -0.55 -11.43 -5.51
N VAL A 114 -0.19 -12.26 -4.55
CA VAL A 114 0.49 -11.88 -3.31
C VAL A 114 1.78 -12.67 -3.16
N ILE A 115 2.82 -12.01 -2.67
CA ILE A 115 4.11 -12.61 -2.33
C ILE A 115 4.36 -12.34 -0.85
N LEU A 116 4.47 -13.39 -0.03
CA LEU A 116 4.79 -13.29 1.39
C LEU A 116 6.30 -13.38 1.59
N LEU A 117 6.88 -12.35 2.22
CA LEU A 117 8.30 -12.26 2.50
C LEU A 117 8.57 -12.46 3.99
N ALA A 118 9.45 -13.39 4.32
CA ALA A 118 10.00 -13.57 5.66
C ALA A 118 11.28 -12.73 5.87
N THR A 119 11.79 -12.75 7.09
CA THR A 119 13.06 -12.14 7.45
C THR A 119 14.18 -12.61 6.51
N GLY A 120 15.03 -11.66 6.13
CA GLY A 120 16.12 -11.90 5.17
C GLY A 120 15.69 -11.96 3.70
N GLY A 121 14.45 -11.56 3.38
CA GLY A 121 13.97 -11.51 1.99
C GLY A 121 13.60 -12.85 1.38
N ARG A 122 13.44 -13.91 2.21
CA ARG A 122 12.99 -15.22 1.74
C ARG A 122 11.50 -15.19 1.40
N ILE A 123 11.15 -15.69 0.22
CA ILE A 123 9.74 -15.91 -0.14
C ILE A 123 9.22 -17.12 0.66
N VAL A 124 8.17 -16.91 1.45
CA VAL A 124 7.46 -17.95 2.20
C VAL A 124 6.47 -18.66 1.29
N ALA A 125 5.61 -17.87 0.67
CA ALA A 125 4.60 -18.34 -0.25
C ALA A 125 4.25 -17.24 -1.26
N GLN A 126 3.67 -17.63 -2.38
CA GLN A 126 3.11 -16.70 -3.36
C GLN A 126 1.95 -17.37 -4.10
N GLY A 127 0.99 -16.57 -4.54
CA GLY A 127 -0.19 -17.06 -5.26
C GLY A 127 -1.36 -16.09 -5.18
N ALA A 128 -2.52 -16.53 -5.63
CA ALA A 128 -3.75 -15.77 -5.47
C ALA A 128 -4.13 -15.67 -3.99
N PRO A 129 -4.75 -14.55 -3.53
CA PRO A 129 -5.17 -14.39 -2.15
C PRO A 129 -5.96 -15.58 -1.59
N ALA A 130 -6.88 -16.13 -2.37
CA ALA A 130 -7.70 -17.28 -1.96
C ALA A 130 -6.87 -18.55 -1.71
N GLU A 131 -5.81 -18.77 -2.48
CA GLU A 131 -4.89 -19.91 -2.31
C GLU A 131 -4.09 -19.77 -1.01
N LEU A 132 -3.58 -18.57 -0.74
CA LEU A 132 -2.82 -18.29 0.48
C LEU A 132 -3.69 -18.39 1.73
N MET A 133 -4.94 -17.89 1.67
CA MET A 133 -5.91 -18.00 2.74
C MET A 133 -6.30 -19.45 3.07
N ALA A 134 -6.28 -20.34 2.07
CA ALA A 134 -6.60 -21.77 2.20
C ALA A 134 -5.35 -22.63 2.50
N SER A 135 -4.17 -22.03 2.62
CA SER A 135 -2.92 -22.78 2.82
C SER A 135 -2.89 -23.49 4.17
N ASP A 136 -2.45 -24.74 4.15
CA ASP A 136 -2.17 -25.55 5.34
C ASP A 136 -0.72 -25.37 5.86
N ASP A 137 0.14 -24.69 5.11
CA ASP A 137 1.49 -24.39 5.56
C ASP A 137 1.46 -23.51 6.82
N PRO A 138 2.11 -23.94 7.91
CA PRO A 138 2.00 -23.23 9.20
C PRO A 138 2.54 -21.79 9.18
N GLU A 139 3.61 -21.53 8.41
CA GLU A 139 4.22 -20.19 8.32
C GLU A 139 3.32 -19.24 7.52
N THR A 140 2.80 -19.71 6.39
CA THR A 140 1.83 -18.97 5.57
C THR A 140 0.58 -18.65 6.36
N ARG A 141 0.03 -19.65 7.08
CA ARG A 141 -1.17 -19.51 7.89
C ARG A 141 -0.99 -18.50 9.01
N GLN A 142 0.13 -18.57 9.75
CA GLN A 142 0.47 -17.61 10.79
C GLN A 142 0.50 -16.18 10.24
N PHE A 143 1.12 -16.00 9.08
CA PHE A 143 1.25 -14.68 8.44
C PHE A 143 -0.10 -14.12 8.00
N VAL A 144 -0.87 -14.94 7.28
CA VAL A 144 -2.14 -14.51 6.68
C VAL A 144 -3.24 -14.26 7.73
N ARG A 145 -3.23 -15.03 8.83
CA ARG A 145 -4.24 -14.92 9.89
C ARG A 145 -3.79 -14.06 11.08
N GLY A 146 -2.51 -13.63 11.11
CA GLY A 146 -1.97 -12.90 12.24
C GLY A 146 -1.96 -13.71 13.54
N GLU A 147 -1.70 -15.03 13.45
CA GLU A 147 -1.70 -15.92 14.62
C GLU A 147 -0.48 -15.58 15.50
N PRO A 148 -0.66 -15.36 16.83
CA PRO A 148 0.46 -15.00 17.71
C PRO A 148 1.44 -16.16 17.91
N ASP A 149 0.97 -17.41 17.81
CA ASP A 149 1.76 -18.62 17.97
C ASP A 149 1.98 -19.30 16.59
N GLY A 150 3.24 -19.71 16.34
CA GLY A 150 3.57 -20.40 15.09
C GLY A 150 5.08 -20.50 14.84
N PRO A 151 5.49 -20.83 13.60
CA PRO A 151 6.91 -20.93 13.21
C PRO A 151 7.70 -19.63 13.42
N VAL A 152 7.07 -18.48 13.17
CA VAL A 152 7.67 -17.17 13.44
C VAL A 152 7.51 -16.85 14.92
N LYS A 153 8.62 -16.92 15.67
CA LYS A 153 8.61 -16.78 17.11
C LYS A 153 8.77 -15.31 17.53
N PHE A 154 8.01 -14.92 18.56
CA PHE A 154 8.10 -13.59 19.17
C PHE A 154 9.43 -13.39 19.93
N HIS A 155 9.89 -14.45 20.62
CA HIS A 155 11.11 -14.37 21.43
C HIS A 155 12.37 -14.48 20.58
N TYR A 156 13.32 -13.58 20.83
CA TYR A 156 14.68 -13.74 20.33
C TYR A 156 15.29 -15.01 20.90
N PRO A 157 16.03 -15.83 20.13
CA PRO A 157 16.63 -17.07 20.61
C PRO A 157 17.52 -16.83 21.84
N ALA A 158 17.22 -17.55 22.91
CA ALA A 158 17.97 -17.54 24.15
C ALA A 158 17.95 -18.94 24.77
N PRO A 159 18.91 -19.27 25.68
CA PRO A 159 18.78 -20.42 26.54
C PRO A 159 17.47 -20.40 27.34
N SER A 160 17.03 -21.56 27.85
CA SER A 160 15.86 -21.57 28.70
C SER A 160 16.12 -20.81 30.01
N LEU A 161 15.09 -20.21 30.58
CA LEU A 161 15.22 -19.53 31.87
C LEU A 161 15.75 -20.45 32.96
N ALA A 162 15.41 -21.75 32.89
CA ALA A 162 15.93 -22.76 33.82
C ALA A 162 17.45 -22.92 33.71
N GLU A 163 17.99 -22.87 32.50
CA GLU A 163 19.45 -22.91 32.26
C GLU A 163 20.12 -21.63 32.77
N ASP A 164 19.55 -20.45 32.44
CA ASP A 164 20.10 -19.16 32.87
C ASP A 164 20.08 -18.98 34.38
N PHE A 165 19.07 -19.51 35.06
CA PHE A 165 18.95 -19.43 36.53
C PHE A 165 19.51 -20.65 37.27
N GLY A 166 20.04 -21.65 36.56
CA GLY A 166 20.59 -22.85 37.18
C GLY A 166 19.56 -23.67 37.98
N VAL A 167 18.28 -23.55 37.64
CA VAL A 167 17.17 -24.27 38.29
C VAL A 167 16.71 -25.37 37.34
N GLY A 168 17.43 -26.48 37.32
CA GLY A 168 17.02 -27.60 36.48
C GLY A 168 18.12 -28.62 36.30
N ALA A 169 18.18 -29.55 37.20
CA ALA A 169 18.75 -30.88 37.02
C ALA A 169 17.77 -31.88 37.63
#